data_23771318f48c76b01976ae26d49d8a0e
#
_entry.id   23771318f48c76b01976ae26d49d8a0e
#
_cell.length_a   1.000
_cell.length_b   1.000
_cell.length_c   1.000
_cell.angle_alpha   90.00
_cell.angle_beta   90.00
_cell.angle_gamma   90.00
#
_symmetry.space_group_name_H-M   'P 1'
#
loop_
_entity.id
_entity.type
_entity.pdbx_description
1 polymer ?
#
loop_
_entity_poly.entity_id
_entity_poly.type
_entity_poly.pdbx_seq_one_letter_code
_entity_poly.pdbx_strand_id
1 'polypeptide(L)'
;SALTADFLEAVAESGSMLGACQNRDISYSKGWKMLKIAEAQLGIQFLERQTGGSKGGFSVLTPEGKAFLEKFRRMEAAVQAAAEAAFEKIFLEPEEEEKEDTDGREINAF
;
A
#
# COMPACT_ATOMS: atom_id res chain seq x y z
N SER A 1 -1.33 5.38 5.11
CA SER A 1 -1.77 3.98 5.19
C SER A 1 -1.67 3.31 3.82
N ALA A 2 -1.71 2.01 3.83
CA ALA A 2 -1.72 1.22 2.58
C ALA A 2 -2.89 1.63 1.69
N LEU A 3 -4.01 1.97 2.27
CA LEU A 3 -5.20 2.41 1.54
C LEU A 3 -4.93 3.72 0.79
N THR A 4 -4.23 4.66 1.40
CA THR A 4 -3.83 5.91 0.74
C THR A 4 -2.87 5.64 -0.42
N ALA A 5 -1.86 4.79 -0.21
CA ALA A 5 -0.91 4.43 -1.26
C ALA A 5 -1.60 3.74 -2.43
N ASP A 6 -2.49 2.81 -2.16
CA ASP A 6 -3.26 2.12 -3.19
C ASP A 6 -4.13 3.08 -3.99
N PHE A 7 -4.73 4.05 -3.31
CA PHE A 7 -5.57 5.04 -3.97
C PHE A 7 -4.76 5.98 -4.84
N LEU A 8 -3.60 6.43 -4.37
CA LEU A 8 -2.69 7.26 -5.18
C LEU A 8 -2.24 6.53 -6.44
N GLU A 9 -1.94 5.25 -6.31
CA GLU A 9 -1.59 4.42 -7.46
C GLU A 9 -2.75 4.33 -8.44
N ALA A 10 -3.97 4.17 -7.94
CA ALA A 10 -5.17 4.15 -8.79
C ALA A 10 -5.37 5.47 -9.52
N VAL A 11 -5.10 6.61 -8.87
CA VAL A 11 -5.15 7.93 -9.55
C VAL A 11 -4.09 8.01 -10.64
N ALA A 12 -2.88 7.56 -10.36
CA ALA A 12 -1.81 7.58 -11.35
C ALA A 12 -2.15 6.71 -12.57
N GLU A 13 -2.71 5.55 -12.36
CA GLU A 13 -3.08 4.63 -13.44
C GLU A 13 -4.26 5.11 -14.26
N SER A 14 -5.30 5.63 -13.60
CA SER A 14 -6.52 6.08 -14.28
C SER A 14 -6.40 7.49 -14.84
N GLY A 15 -5.51 8.28 -14.30
CA GLY A 15 -5.34 9.68 -14.70
C GLY A 15 -6.35 10.64 -14.09
N SER A 16 -7.25 10.18 -13.23
CA SER A 16 -8.26 11.04 -12.63
C SER A 16 -8.72 10.55 -11.26
N MET A 17 -9.17 11.49 -10.44
CA MET A 17 -9.82 11.16 -9.16
C MET A 17 -11.10 10.36 -9.37
N LEU A 18 -11.87 10.76 -10.37
CA LEU A 18 -13.14 10.06 -10.65
C LEU A 18 -12.88 8.61 -11.06
N GLY A 19 -11.94 8.39 -11.97
CA GLY A 19 -11.57 7.05 -12.42
C GLY A 19 -11.04 6.19 -11.28
N ALA A 20 -10.20 6.76 -10.42
CA ALA A 20 -9.68 6.05 -9.26
C ALA A 20 -10.80 5.64 -8.30
N CYS A 21 -11.72 6.54 -8.03
CA CYS A 21 -12.86 6.25 -7.15
C CYS A 21 -13.75 5.15 -7.73
N GLN A 22 -14.00 5.19 -9.03
CA GLN A 22 -14.78 4.15 -9.72
C GLN A 22 -14.08 2.80 -9.63
N ASN A 23 -12.77 2.76 -9.88
CA ASN A 23 -11.99 1.54 -9.86
C ASN A 23 -11.89 0.92 -8.46
N ARG A 24 -11.95 1.73 -7.43
CA ARG A 24 -11.84 1.28 -6.03
C ARG A 24 -13.19 1.19 -5.33
N ASP A 25 -14.27 1.49 -6.02
CA ASP A 25 -15.63 1.44 -5.49
C ASP A 25 -15.81 2.29 -4.24
N ILE A 26 -15.32 3.52 -4.30
CA ILE A 26 -15.52 4.50 -3.24
C ILE A 26 -16.12 5.77 -3.82
N SER A 27 -16.82 6.53 -2.97
CA SER A 27 -17.42 7.79 -3.42
C SER A 27 -16.32 8.83 -3.70
N TYR A 28 -16.64 9.74 -4.60
CA TYR A 28 -15.73 10.82 -4.98
C TYR A 28 -15.36 11.69 -3.76
N SER A 29 -16.35 12.04 -2.93
CA SER A 29 -16.09 12.83 -1.73
C SER A 29 -15.24 12.11 -0.71
N LYS A 30 -15.41 10.79 -0.57
CA LYS A 30 -14.59 9.96 0.32
C LYS A 30 -13.15 9.90 -0.15
N GLY A 31 -12.94 9.75 -1.44
CA GLY A 31 -11.60 9.74 -2.03
C GLY A 31 -10.86 11.05 -1.76
N TRP A 32 -11.49 12.18 -2.00
CA TRP A 32 -10.91 13.49 -1.72
C TRP A 32 -10.62 13.70 -0.24
N LYS A 33 -11.58 13.32 0.62
CA LYS A 33 -11.39 13.45 2.06
C LYS A 33 -10.19 12.66 2.56
N MET A 34 -10.03 11.44 2.08
CA MET A 34 -8.91 10.60 2.44
C MET A 34 -7.58 11.24 2.06
N LEU A 35 -7.47 11.74 0.83
CA LEU A 35 -6.23 12.39 0.38
C LEU A 35 -5.95 13.69 1.12
N LYS A 36 -6.97 14.50 1.37
CA LYS A 36 -6.80 15.76 2.09
C LYS A 36 -6.31 15.56 3.51
N ILE A 37 -6.82 14.53 4.19
CA ILE A 37 -6.36 14.18 5.53
C ILE A 37 -4.89 13.77 5.50
N ALA A 38 -4.52 12.91 4.56
CA ALA A 38 -3.14 12.45 4.43
C ALA A 38 -2.19 13.59 4.07
N GLU A 39 -2.59 14.46 3.15
CA GLU A 39 -1.80 15.64 2.79
C GLU A 39 -1.56 16.54 4.00
N ALA A 40 -2.60 16.77 4.80
CA ALA A 40 -2.48 17.61 6.00
C ALA A 40 -1.55 16.97 7.03
N GLN A 41 -1.62 15.66 7.22
CA GLN A 41 -0.78 14.96 8.18
C GLN A 41 0.70 14.95 7.77
N LEU A 42 0.97 14.85 6.48
CA LEU A 42 2.34 14.74 5.97
C LEU A 42 2.93 16.07 5.53
N GLY A 43 2.11 17.11 5.37
CA GLY A 43 2.57 18.41 4.91
C GLY A 43 3.01 18.41 3.46
N ILE A 44 2.48 17.52 2.63
CA ILE A 44 2.81 17.44 1.21
C ILE A 44 1.54 17.46 0.36
N GLN A 45 1.69 17.84 -0.89
CA GLN A 45 0.63 17.78 -1.88
C GLN A 45 0.87 16.55 -2.77
N PHE A 46 -0.12 15.67 -2.88
CA PHE A 46 0.02 14.43 -3.64
C PHE A 46 -0.27 14.60 -5.12
N LEU A 47 -1.21 15.46 -5.47
CA LEU A 47 -1.73 15.55 -6.83
C LEU A 47 -1.66 16.97 -7.37
N GLU A 48 -1.39 17.07 -8.66
CA GLU A 48 -1.57 18.28 -9.45
C GLU A 48 -2.70 18.06 -10.43
N ARG A 49 -3.59 19.04 -10.53
CA ARG A 49 -4.63 19.02 -11.52
C ARG A 49 -4.12 19.70 -12.79
N GLN A 50 -4.17 18.98 -13.89
CA GLN A 50 -3.82 19.49 -15.20
C GLN A 50 -5.09 19.86 -15.92
N THR A 51 -5.15 21.08 -16.46
CA THR A 51 -6.29 21.53 -17.27
C THR A 51 -5.91 21.43 -18.75
N GLY A 52 -6.86 21.03 -19.57
CA GLY A 52 -6.67 20.99 -21.00
C GLY A 52 -7.23 19.72 -21.63
N GLY A 53 -7.34 19.76 -22.94
CA GLY A 53 -7.90 18.69 -23.71
C GLY A 53 -9.43 18.73 -23.78
N SER A 54 -9.99 17.95 -24.68
CA SER A 54 -11.42 17.94 -24.97
C SER A 54 -12.26 17.27 -23.87
N LYS A 55 -11.63 16.60 -22.93
CA LYS A 55 -12.32 15.84 -21.86
C LYS A 55 -12.16 16.45 -20.47
N GLY A 56 -11.74 17.70 -20.39
CA GLY A 56 -11.50 18.36 -19.12
C GLY A 56 -10.14 18.00 -18.53
N GLY A 57 -9.97 18.27 -17.23
CA GLY A 57 -8.70 18.09 -16.57
C GLY A 57 -8.43 16.65 -16.17
N PHE A 58 -7.18 16.36 -15.93
CA PHE A 58 -6.74 15.10 -15.37
C PHE A 58 -5.82 15.36 -14.17
N SER A 59 -5.60 14.37 -13.35
CA SER A 59 -4.75 14.48 -12.17
C SER A 59 -3.49 13.66 -12.36
N VAL A 60 -2.37 14.23 -11.97
CA VAL A 60 -1.08 13.55 -11.96
C VAL A 60 -0.46 13.65 -10.59
N LEU A 61 0.37 12.69 -10.23
CA LEU A 61 1.11 12.76 -8.99
C LEU A 61 2.15 13.88 -9.05
N THR A 62 2.25 14.64 -7.98
CA THR A 62 3.36 15.57 -7.80
C THR A 62 4.66 14.78 -7.61
N PRO A 63 5.83 15.42 -7.76
CA PRO A 63 7.10 14.77 -7.38
C PRO A 63 7.08 14.23 -5.95
N GLU A 64 6.50 14.99 -5.01
CA GLU A 64 6.35 14.57 -3.63
C GLU A 64 5.41 13.37 -3.49
N GLY A 65 4.33 13.36 -4.26
CA GLY A 65 3.39 12.23 -4.29
C GLY A 65 4.04 10.96 -4.81
N LYS A 66 4.83 11.08 -5.88
CA LYS A 66 5.59 9.94 -6.42
C LYS A 66 6.61 9.42 -5.41
N ALA A 67 7.34 10.33 -4.77
CA ALA A 67 8.33 9.97 -3.77
C ALA A 67 7.68 9.28 -2.57
N PHE A 68 6.53 9.79 -2.12
CA PHE A 68 5.78 9.16 -1.04
C PHE A 68 5.38 7.74 -1.40
N LEU A 69 4.80 7.55 -2.57
CA LEU A 69 4.34 6.23 -3.01
C LEU A 69 5.51 5.23 -3.08
N GLU A 70 6.62 5.64 -3.67
CA GLU A 70 7.81 4.81 -3.77
C GLU A 70 8.33 4.41 -2.38
N LYS A 71 8.47 5.38 -1.49
CA LYS A 71 8.95 5.13 -0.13
C LYS A 71 8.00 4.21 0.63
N PHE A 72 6.70 4.41 0.47
CA PHE A 72 5.70 3.58 1.12
C PHE A 72 5.81 2.13 0.64
N ARG A 73 5.92 1.91 -0.67
CA ARG A 73 6.07 0.55 -1.22
C ARG A 73 7.36 -0.12 -0.75
N ARG A 74 8.45 0.64 -0.62
CA ARG A 74 9.70 0.12 -0.06
C ARG A 74 9.53 -0.28 1.40
N MET A 75 8.83 0.52 2.17
CA MET A 75 8.53 0.18 3.57
C MET A 75 7.68 -1.08 3.66
N GLU A 76 6.64 -1.18 2.86
CA GLU A 76 5.81 -2.39 2.84
C GLU A 76 6.63 -3.64 2.52
N ALA A 77 7.50 -3.55 1.52
CA ALA A 77 8.34 -4.68 1.14
C ALA A 77 9.30 -5.09 2.26
N ALA A 78 9.88 -4.11 2.95
CA ALA A 78 10.78 -4.38 4.07
C ALA A 78 10.03 -5.03 5.24
N VAL A 79 8.84 -4.55 5.55
CA VAL A 79 8.00 -5.12 6.61
C VAL A 79 7.60 -6.55 6.25
N GLN A 80 7.20 -6.77 5.01
CA GLN A 80 6.82 -8.10 4.53
C GLN A 80 7.98 -9.08 4.62
N ALA A 81 9.17 -8.66 4.18
CA ALA A 81 10.37 -9.50 4.25
C ALA A 81 10.73 -9.84 5.70
N ALA A 82 10.64 -8.87 6.60
CA ALA A 82 10.90 -9.10 8.02
C ALA A 82 9.89 -10.06 8.64
N ALA A 83 8.62 -9.91 8.26
CA ALA A 83 7.56 -10.79 8.75
C ALA A 83 7.77 -12.24 8.27
N GLU A 84 8.13 -12.42 7.01
CA GLU A 84 8.42 -13.73 6.44
C GLU A 84 9.62 -14.39 7.12
N ALA A 85 10.70 -13.63 7.34
CA ALA A 85 11.87 -14.13 8.02
C ALA A 85 11.58 -14.52 9.47
N ALA A 86 10.80 -13.69 10.17
CA ALA A 86 10.39 -13.96 11.55
C ALA A 86 9.50 -15.21 11.62
N PHE A 87 8.57 -15.32 10.67
CA PHE A 87 7.69 -16.50 10.60
C PHE A 87 8.49 -17.78 10.45
N GLU A 88 9.40 -17.79 9.50
CA GLU A 88 10.28 -18.94 9.25
C GLU A 88 11.06 -19.31 10.50
N LYS A 89 11.68 -18.32 11.12
CA LYS A 89 12.50 -18.53 12.31
C LYS A 89 11.71 -19.02 13.50
N ILE A 90 10.54 -18.45 13.73
CA ILE A 90 9.77 -18.72 14.95
C ILE A 90 8.92 -19.99 14.80
N PHE A 91 8.35 -20.21 13.65
CA PHE A 91 7.35 -21.26 13.45
C PHE A 91 7.88 -22.48 12.68
N LEU A 92 8.81 -22.30 11.75
CA LEU A 92 9.21 -23.38 10.84
C LEU A 92 10.56 -24.01 11.17
N GLU A 93 11.47 -23.27 11.77
CA GLU A 93 12.76 -23.85 12.15
C GLU A 93 12.62 -24.64 13.45
N PRO A 94 13.13 -25.88 13.50
CA PRO A 94 13.12 -26.64 14.74
C PRO A 94 14.04 -26.00 15.77
N GLU A 95 13.62 -25.99 17.02
CA GLU A 95 14.47 -25.57 18.13
C GLU A 95 15.57 -26.62 18.33
N GLU A 96 16.79 -26.17 18.68
CA GLU A 96 17.92 -27.07 18.94
C GLU A 96 17.63 -28.08 20.04
N GLU A 97 16.80 -27.72 21.00
CA GLU A 97 16.44 -28.54 22.12
C GLU A 97 15.20 -29.38 21.86
N GLU A 98 14.59 -29.21 20.69
CA GLU A 98 13.39 -29.94 20.38
C GLU A 98 13.72 -31.40 20.19
N LYS A 99 13.15 -32.20 21.03
CA LYS A 99 13.28 -33.64 20.90
C LYS A 99 12.32 -34.09 19.84
N GLU A 100 12.75 -35.10 19.07
CA GLU A 100 11.82 -35.73 18.18
C GLU A 100 10.57 -36.13 18.93
N ASP A 101 9.43 -35.84 18.33
CA ASP A 101 8.17 -36.35 18.79
C ASP A 101 8.30 -37.88 18.92
N THR A 102 7.88 -38.41 20.02
CA THR A 102 7.98 -39.86 20.29
C THR A 102 7.34 -40.71 19.21
N ASP A 103 6.43 -40.13 18.44
CA ASP A 103 5.72 -40.78 17.36
C ASP A 103 6.38 -40.51 15.98
N GLY A 104 7.37 -39.64 15.91
CA GLY A 104 7.98 -39.25 14.65
C GLY A 104 7.05 -38.51 13.72
N ARG A 105 5.99 -37.96 14.23
CA ARG A 105 5.02 -37.24 13.40
C ARG A 105 5.30 -35.76 13.36
N GLU A 106 5.25 -35.23 12.17
CA GLU A 106 5.24 -33.79 11.99
C GLU A 106 3.84 -33.27 12.24
N ILE A 107 3.77 -32.24 13.05
CA ILE A 107 2.50 -31.55 13.27
C ILE A 107 2.58 -30.22 12.55
N ASN A 108 1.82 -30.09 11.50
CA ASN A 108 1.69 -28.84 10.78
C ASN A 108 0.31 -28.29 11.01
N ALA A 109 0.23 -27.23 11.82
CA ALA A 109 -1.02 -26.65 12.25
C ALA A 109 -1.42 -25.39 11.48
N PHE A 110 -0.70 -25.02 10.45
CA PHE A 110 -0.99 -23.80 9.68
C PHE A 110 -1.81 -24.05 8.45
#